data_15f113d5bb04eaa0f830c2c6bc334983
#
_entry.id   15f113d5bb04eaa0f830c2c6bc334983
#
_cell.length_a   1.000
_cell.length_b   1.000
_cell.length_c   1.000
_cell.angle_alpha   90.00
_cell.angle_beta   90.00
_cell.angle_gamma   90.00
#
_symmetry.space_group_name_H-M   'P 1'
#
loop_
_entity.id
_entity.type
_entity.pdbx_description
1 polymer ?
#
loop_
_entity_poly.entity_id
_entity_poly.type
_entity_poly.pdbx_seq_one_letter_code
_entity_poly.pdbx_strand_id
1 'polypeptide(L)' 'MVEIAPRVVLDQHVRFDRPVIKGTRVPVDLILGKLAGGMSYDEIIAEYDLVREDILAALDFASKHLAAEEIRAVG' A
#
# COMPACT_ATOMS: atom_id res chain seq x y z
N MET A 1 2.41 -16.35 3.65
CA MET A 1 1.95 -14.96 3.81
C MET A 1 2.47 -14.41 5.13
N VAL A 2 3.17 -13.30 5.10
CA VAL A 2 3.79 -12.70 6.29
C VAL A 2 3.25 -11.28 6.46
N GLU A 3 2.67 -11.00 7.62
CA GLU A 3 2.21 -9.64 7.94
C GLU A 3 3.42 -8.80 8.38
N ILE A 4 3.70 -7.75 7.62
CA ILE A 4 4.87 -6.89 7.83
C ILE A 4 4.49 -5.54 8.45
N ALA A 5 3.22 -5.20 8.47
CA ALA A 5 2.66 -4.02 9.10
C ALA A 5 1.17 -4.27 9.28
N PRO A 6 0.46 -3.51 10.12
CA PRO A 6 -0.98 -3.68 10.27
C PRO A 6 -1.68 -3.64 8.90
N ARG A 7 -2.43 -4.70 8.58
CA ARG A 7 -3.19 -4.87 7.33
C ARG A 7 -2.33 -5.01 6.07
N VAL A 8 -1.00 -5.10 6.19
CA VAL A 8 -0.11 -5.23 5.04
C VAL A 8 0.68 -6.52 5.15
N VAL A 9 0.64 -7.33 4.11
CA VAL A 9 1.32 -8.62 4.08
C VAL A 9 2.21 -8.72 2.85
N LEU A 10 3.26 -9.53 2.96
CA LEU A 10 3.99 -10.03 1.81
C LEU A 10 3.39 -11.36 1.43
N ASP A 11 2.92 -11.48 0.19
CA ASP A 11 2.39 -12.71 -0.34
C ASP A 11 3.46 -13.34 -1.24
N GLN A 12 3.99 -14.48 -0.80
CA GLN A 12 5.03 -15.20 -1.54
C GLN A 12 4.54 -15.75 -2.87
N HIS A 13 3.23 -15.83 -3.03
CA HIS A 13 2.62 -16.24 -4.30
C HIS A 13 2.42 -15.07 -5.26
N VAL A 14 2.60 -13.84 -4.77
CA VAL A 14 2.57 -12.64 -5.59
C VAL A 14 3.97 -12.40 -6.12
N ARG A 15 4.06 -12.19 -7.39
CA ARG A 15 5.32 -11.96 -8.09
C ARG A 15 6.10 -10.81 -7.47
N PHE A 16 7.37 -11.02 -7.13
CA PHE A 16 8.30 -10.04 -6.55
C PHE A 16 8.02 -9.68 -5.09
N ASP A 17 7.33 -10.53 -4.34
CA ASP A 17 7.07 -10.30 -2.91
C ASP A 17 6.53 -8.89 -2.64
N ARG A 18 5.58 -8.44 -3.45
CA ARG A 18 5.02 -7.11 -3.29
C ARG A 18 4.15 -7.03 -2.05
N PRO A 19 4.22 -5.92 -1.26
CA PRO A 19 3.28 -5.70 -0.18
C PRO A 19 1.86 -5.54 -0.73
N VAL A 20 0.94 -6.29 -0.14
CA VAL A 20 -0.48 -6.22 -0.50
C VAL A 20 -1.32 -6.02 0.74
N ILE A 21 -2.54 -5.54 0.57
CA ILE A 21 -3.51 -5.41 1.66
C ILE A 21 -3.97 -6.81 2.07
N LYS A 22 -3.90 -7.10 3.36
CA LYS A 22 -4.28 -8.39 3.93
C LYS A 22 -5.71 -8.77 3.53
N GLY A 23 -5.87 -10.01 3.11
CA GLY A 23 -7.18 -10.52 2.67
C GLY A 23 -7.55 -10.15 1.25
N THR A 24 -6.65 -9.48 0.52
CA THR A 24 -6.87 -9.06 -0.86
C THR A 24 -5.64 -9.37 -1.70
N ARG A 25 -5.73 -9.08 -3.00
CA ARG A 25 -4.57 -9.09 -3.89
C ARG A 25 -4.20 -7.68 -4.34
N VAL A 26 -4.68 -6.67 -3.60
CA VAL A 26 -4.47 -5.27 -3.97
C VAL A 26 -3.11 -4.80 -3.45
N PRO A 27 -2.17 -4.49 -4.34
CA PRO A 27 -0.86 -3.99 -3.91
C PRO A 27 -0.96 -2.61 -3.26
N VAL A 28 -0.11 -2.38 -2.27
CA VAL A 28 -0.02 -1.07 -1.60
C VAL A 28 0.33 0.03 -2.59
N ASP A 29 1.28 -0.22 -3.48
CA ASP A 29 1.71 0.78 -4.46
C ASP A 29 0.60 1.13 -5.46
N LEU A 30 -0.31 0.20 -5.75
CA LEU A 30 -1.46 0.51 -6.59
C LEU A 30 -2.36 1.56 -5.93
N ILE A 31 -2.63 1.38 -4.63
CA ILE A 31 -3.44 2.34 -3.87
C ILE A 31 -2.79 3.72 -3.90
N LEU A 32 -1.49 3.77 -3.63
CA LEU A 32 -0.73 5.02 -3.64
C LEU A 32 -0.78 5.69 -5.01
N GLY A 33 -0.61 4.90 -6.08
CA GLY A 33 -0.67 5.41 -7.44
C GLY A 33 -2.03 5.97 -7.81
N LYS A 34 -3.12 5.33 -7.35
CA LYS A 34 -4.47 5.82 -7.61
C LYS A 34 -4.76 7.11 -6.86
N LEU A 35 -4.29 7.22 -5.62
CA LEU A 35 -4.39 8.47 -4.86
C LEU A 35 -3.60 9.58 -5.54
N ALA A 36 -2.39 9.28 -5.98
CA ALA A 36 -1.56 10.26 -6.70
C ALA A 36 -2.21 10.71 -8.01
N GLY A 37 -2.98 9.83 -8.65
CA GLY A 37 -3.72 10.13 -9.86
C GLY A 37 -5.03 10.88 -9.64
N GLY A 38 -5.38 11.17 -8.39
CA GLY A 38 -6.54 11.98 -8.05
C GLY A 38 -7.80 11.21 -7.68
N MET A 39 -7.75 9.87 -7.59
CA MET A 39 -8.90 9.11 -7.10
C MET A 39 -9.14 9.43 -5.63
N SER A 40 -10.41 9.55 -5.27
CA SER A 40 -10.79 9.71 -3.87
C SER A 40 -10.71 8.39 -3.13
N TYR A 41 -10.69 8.47 -1.80
CA TYR A 41 -10.77 7.27 -0.95
C TYR A 41 -12.00 6.44 -1.30
N ASP A 42 -13.15 7.09 -1.40
CA ASP A 42 -14.41 6.39 -1.68
C ASP A 42 -14.39 5.69 -3.03
N GLU A 43 -13.80 6.30 -4.04
CA GLU A 43 -13.64 5.69 -5.35
C GLU A 43 -12.76 4.44 -5.30
N ILE A 44 -11.65 4.51 -4.59
CA ILE A 44 -10.74 3.38 -4.43
C ILE A 44 -11.40 2.26 -3.65
N ILE A 45 -12.09 2.60 -2.56
CA ILE A 45 -12.81 1.64 -1.73
C ILE A 45 -13.84 0.87 -2.57
N ALA A 46 -14.60 1.60 -3.38
CA ALA A 46 -15.63 0.98 -4.21
C ALA A 46 -15.02 0.11 -5.33
N GLU A 47 -13.96 0.57 -5.96
CA GLU A 47 -13.39 -0.13 -7.11
C GLU A 47 -12.67 -1.42 -6.71
N TYR A 48 -11.99 -1.41 -5.58
CA TYR A 48 -11.16 -2.55 -5.14
C TYR A 48 -11.73 -3.32 -3.97
N ASP A 49 -12.97 -3.01 -3.58
CA ASP A 49 -13.66 -3.68 -2.47
C ASP A 49 -12.83 -3.62 -1.18
N LEU A 50 -12.40 -2.42 -0.84
CA LEU A 50 -11.60 -2.16 0.34
C LEU A 50 -12.44 -1.45 1.41
N VAL A 51 -11.82 -1.24 2.58
CA VAL A 51 -12.35 -0.36 3.61
C VAL A 51 -11.38 0.80 3.81
N ARG A 52 -11.84 1.84 4.49
CA ARG A 52 -11.02 3.04 4.70
C ARG A 52 -9.71 2.72 5.41
N GLU A 53 -9.75 1.82 6.38
CA GLU A 53 -8.58 1.40 7.16
C GLU A 53 -7.49 0.79 6.27
N ASP A 54 -7.86 0.18 5.16
CA ASP A 54 -6.90 -0.37 4.20
C ASP A 54 -6.09 0.73 3.53
N ILE A 55 -6.76 1.83 3.17
CA ILE A 55 -6.08 2.98 2.55
C ILE A 55 -5.13 3.63 3.57
N LEU A 56 -5.61 3.82 4.80
CA LEU A 56 -4.78 4.40 5.85
C LEU A 56 -3.58 3.51 6.16
N ALA A 57 -3.77 2.20 6.15
CA ALA A 57 -2.68 1.24 6.34
C ALA A 57 -1.64 1.33 5.22
N ALA A 58 -2.09 1.49 3.97
CA ALA A 58 -1.20 1.65 2.83
C ALA A 58 -0.36 2.92 2.96
N LEU A 59 -0.99 4.02 3.33
CA LEU A 59 -0.30 5.30 3.54
C LEU A 59 0.69 5.22 4.69
N ASP A 60 0.29 4.64 5.81
CA ASP A 60 1.15 4.49 6.98
C ASP A 60 2.37 3.62 6.67
N PHE A 61 2.15 2.49 6.00
CA PHE A 61 3.23 1.61 5.59
C PHE A 61 4.23 2.34 4.69
N ALA A 62 3.73 3.05 3.68
CA ALA A 62 4.58 3.78 2.75
C ALA A 62 5.37 4.88 3.46
N SER A 63 4.74 5.60 4.38
CA SER A 63 5.39 6.65 5.16
C SER A 63 6.55 6.11 5.98
N LYS A 64 6.34 5.00 6.67
CA LYS A 64 7.37 4.39 7.50
C LYS A 64 8.50 3.78 6.69
N HIS A 65 8.14 3.16 5.57
CA HIS A 65 9.12 2.56 4.67
C HIS A 65 10.02 3.64 4.05
N LEU A 66 9.41 4.74 3.60
CA LEU A 66 10.15 5.85 3.01
C LEU A 66 11.04 6.56 4.05
N ALA A 67 10.54 6.70 5.27
CA ALA A 67 11.31 7.31 6.35
C ALA A 67 12.55 6.49 6.73
N ALA A 68 12.49 5.16 6.55
CA ALA A 68 13.61 4.27 6.83
C ALA A 68 14.69 4.32 5.75
N GLU A 69 14.38 4.84 4.56
CA GLU A 69 15.34 4.99 3.47
C GLU A 69 16.02 6.34 3.56
N GLU A 70 17.33 6.34 3.38
CA GLU A 70 18.09 7.57 3.32
C GLU A 70 18.02 8.16 1.92
N ILE A 71 17.31 9.27 1.80
CA ILE A 71 17.19 9.98 0.53
C ILE A 71 18.09 11.20 0.58
N ARG A 72 19.03 11.29 -0.35
CA ARG A 72 19.94 12.42 -0.44
C ARG A 72 19.63 13.25 -1.68
N ALA A 73 19.45 14.54 -1.47
CA ALA A 73 19.41 15.47 -2.59
C ALA A 73 20.81 15.62 -3.14
N VAL A 74 20.93 15.40 -4.44
CA VAL A 74 22.19 15.57 -5.16
C VAL A 74 22.06 16.85 -5.95
N GLY A 75 22.87 17.80 -5.57
CA GLY A 75 22.71 19.01 -6.22
C GLY A 75 23.57 19.96 -6.45
#